data_9a2e8f3bad861e0a19bc8fdc8a36c6ca
#
_entry.id   9a2e8f3bad861e0a19bc8fdc8a36c6ca
#
_cell.length_a   1.000
_cell.length_b   1.000
_cell.length_c   1.000
_cell.angle_alpha   90.00
_cell.angle_beta   90.00
_cell.angle_gamma   90.00
#
_symmetry.space_group_name_H-M   'P 1'
#
loop_
_entity.id
_entity.type
_entity.pdbx_description
1 polymer ?
#
loop_
_entity_poly.entity_id
_entity_poly.type
_entity_poly.pdbx_seq_one_letter_code
_entity_poly.pdbx_strand_id
1 'polypeptide(L)'
;MPVVAQWPTPKAPVVPEADGYVTIPKAAVPPGKAHVYKAIFDATRAADKPAGLLPALNMAGSELNAFGVAGVPLRNAKFAIVFHGPAINGILDEAHSREKFGVSNPNLKVLSQLKKCGTEMFVCGQNLAADKIDPKTLSTDWKSPAMR
;
A
#
# COMPACT_ATOMS: atom_id res chain seq x y z
N MET A 1 12.95 33.03 19.88
CA MET A 1 12.01 31.87 19.72
C MET A 1 12.09 31.39 18.28
N PRO A 2 12.38 30.14 18.05
CA PRO A 2 12.32 29.61 16.69
C PRO A 2 10.88 29.70 16.17
N VAL A 3 10.71 30.21 14.96
CA VAL A 3 9.41 30.19 14.27
C VAL A 3 9.17 28.78 13.80
N VAL A 4 8.21 28.10 14.43
CA VAL A 4 7.76 26.77 13.97
C VAL A 4 6.80 26.98 12.82
N ALA A 5 7.12 26.43 11.65
CA ALA A 5 6.22 26.46 10.52
C ALA A 5 4.92 25.72 10.87
N GLN A 6 3.79 26.37 10.68
CA GLN A 6 2.48 25.73 10.86
C GLN A 6 2.02 25.16 9.50
N TRP A 7 2.00 23.85 9.42
CA TRP A 7 1.49 23.14 8.25
C TRP A 7 0.01 22.77 8.45
N PRO A 8 -0.79 22.78 7.38
CA PRO A 8 -2.16 22.26 7.45
C PRO A 8 -2.21 20.80 7.90
N THR A 9 -3.34 20.39 8.45
CA THR A 9 -3.56 18.99 8.80
C THR A 9 -3.52 18.13 7.53
N PRO A 10 -2.73 17.03 7.51
CA PRO A 10 -2.72 16.11 6.38
C PRO A 10 -4.11 15.52 6.11
N LYS A 11 -4.45 15.32 4.84
CA LYS A 11 -5.72 14.73 4.41
C LYS A 11 -5.48 13.39 3.74
N ALA A 12 -6.32 12.40 4.07
CA ALA A 12 -6.26 11.05 3.53
C ALA A 12 -7.61 10.63 2.93
N PRO A 13 -8.03 11.25 1.82
CA PRO A 13 -9.38 11.06 1.29
C PRO A 13 -9.60 9.71 0.58
N VAL A 14 -8.54 9.03 0.16
CA VAL A 14 -8.62 7.79 -0.63
C VAL A 14 -8.35 6.56 0.21
N VAL A 15 -7.24 6.57 0.96
CA VAL A 15 -6.83 5.49 1.85
C VAL A 15 -6.64 6.06 3.26
N PRO A 16 -7.71 6.11 4.08
CA PRO A 16 -7.67 6.76 5.40
C PRO A 16 -6.63 6.17 6.36
N GLU A 17 -6.29 4.89 6.21
CA GLU A 17 -5.32 4.20 7.06
C GLU A 17 -3.86 4.50 6.70
N ALA A 18 -3.62 5.03 5.50
CA ALA A 18 -2.29 5.47 5.07
C ALA A 18 -2.03 6.92 5.46
N ASP A 19 -0.76 7.32 5.36
CA ASP A 19 -0.37 8.70 5.64
C ASP A 19 -1.12 9.68 4.75
N GLY A 20 -1.52 10.80 5.35
CA GLY A 20 -2.19 11.87 4.64
C GLY A 20 -1.22 12.76 3.86
N TYR A 21 -1.79 13.61 3.03
CA TYR A 21 -1.07 14.56 2.18
C TYR A 21 -1.34 16.00 2.60
N VAL A 22 -0.29 16.81 2.58
CA VAL A 22 -0.34 18.26 2.76
C VAL A 22 0.06 18.92 1.45
N THR A 23 -0.81 19.79 0.93
CA THR A 23 -0.46 20.59 -0.26
C THR A 23 0.70 21.52 0.07
N ILE A 24 1.77 21.42 -0.70
CA ILE A 24 2.95 22.28 -0.55
C ILE A 24 2.80 23.51 -1.44
N PRO A 25 2.69 24.72 -0.86
CA PRO A 25 2.61 25.94 -1.64
C PRO A 25 3.85 26.12 -2.51
N LYS A 26 3.66 26.49 -3.77
CA LYS A 26 4.76 26.74 -4.72
C LYS A 26 5.69 25.52 -4.92
N ALA A 27 5.15 24.31 -4.83
CA ALA A 27 5.90 23.11 -5.17
C ALA A 27 6.43 23.20 -6.62
N ALA A 28 7.71 22.86 -6.81
CA ALA A 28 8.33 22.90 -8.14
C ALA A 28 7.68 21.92 -9.12
N VAL A 29 7.23 20.77 -8.61
CA VAL A 29 6.56 19.73 -9.40
C VAL A 29 5.29 19.30 -8.64
N PRO A 30 4.19 20.03 -8.77
CA PRO A 30 2.93 19.62 -8.18
C PRO A 30 2.31 18.45 -8.95
N PRO A 31 1.42 17.65 -8.34
CA PRO A 31 0.70 16.62 -9.05
C PRO A 31 -0.10 17.18 -10.24
N GLY A 32 0.08 16.58 -11.40
CA GLY A 32 -0.56 17.03 -12.66
C GLY A 32 -1.84 16.26 -12.96
N LYS A 33 -2.97 16.96 -13.08
CA LYS A 33 -4.29 16.34 -13.28
C LYS A 33 -4.42 15.54 -14.58
N ALA A 34 -3.68 15.91 -15.62
CA ALA A 34 -3.70 15.23 -16.91
C ALA A 34 -2.61 14.17 -17.05
N HIS A 35 -1.71 14.07 -16.06
CA HIS A 35 -0.59 13.13 -16.11
C HIS A 35 -1.03 11.72 -15.70
N VAL A 36 -0.49 10.70 -16.37
CA VAL A 36 -0.65 9.30 -15.97
C VAL A 36 0.60 8.86 -15.22
N TYR A 37 0.41 8.46 -13.97
CA TYR A 37 1.48 8.03 -13.09
C TYR A 37 1.58 6.51 -13.09
N LYS A 38 2.75 6.00 -13.42
CA LYS A 38 3.05 4.56 -13.40
C LYS A 38 4.10 4.30 -12.33
N ALA A 39 3.82 3.39 -11.41
CA ALA A 39 4.74 3.03 -10.35
C ALA A 39 4.63 1.55 -10.00
N ILE A 40 5.78 0.96 -9.66
CA ILE A 40 5.86 -0.38 -9.09
C ILE A 40 6.45 -0.23 -7.68
N PHE A 41 5.74 -0.76 -6.70
CA PHE A 41 6.18 -0.81 -5.32
C PHE A 41 6.70 -2.22 -5.03
N ASP A 42 8.00 -2.34 -4.78
CA ASP A 42 8.60 -3.60 -4.38
C ASP A 42 8.47 -3.76 -2.86
N ALA A 43 7.47 -4.52 -2.43
CA ALA A 43 7.17 -4.72 -1.02
C ALA A 43 8.04 -5.84 -0.45
N THR A 44 9.19 -5.46 0.12
CA THR A 44 10.18 -6.40 0.66
C THR A 44 10.28 -6.37 2.17
N ARG A 45 9.67 -5.37 2.83
CA ARG A 45 9.77 -5.17 4.28
C ARG A 45 8.47 -5.49 4.99
N ALA A 46 8.58 -6.21 6.11
CA ALA A 46 7.49 -6.33 7.06
C ALA A 46 7.27 -4.99 7.79
N ALA A 47 6.12 -4.83 8.42
CA ALA A 47 5.90 -3.77 9.39
C ALA A 47 6.75 -4.01 10.64
N ASP A 48 7.06 -2.93 11.39
CA ASP A 48 7.83 -3.03 12.63
C ASP A 48 7.12 -3.90 13.68
N LYS A 49 5.79 -3.94 13.63
CA LYS A 49 4.94 -4.79 14.48
C LYS A 49 3.93 -5.52 13.62
N PRO A 50 3.52 -6.75 14.00
CA PRO A 50 2.48 -7.50 13.26
C PRO A 50 1.15 -6.74 13.12
N ALA A 51 0.81 -5.88 14.07
CA ALA A 51 -0.37 -5.03 14.02
C ALA A 51 -0.17 -3.74 13.21
N GLY A 52 0.97 -3.57 12.54
CA GLY A 52 1.30 -2.41 11.73
C GLY A 52 1.00 -2.59 10.26
N LEU A 53 0.80 -1.48 9.57
CA LEU A 53 0.65 -1.46 8.12
C LEU A 53 2.00 -1.68 7.43
N LEU A 54 2.03 -2.49 6.37
CA LEU A 54 3.23 -2.67 5.56
C LEU A 54 3.70 -1.33 4.98
N PRO A 55 5.01 -1.03 5.02
CA PRO A 55 5.54 0.23 4.47
C PRO A 55 5.14 0.49 3.02
N ALA A 56 5.15 -0.53 2.17
CA ALA A 56 4.78 -0.39 0.77
C ALA A 56 3.29 -0.04 0.59
N LEU A 57 2.41 -0.60 1.43
CA LEU A 57 0.97 -0.27 1.40
C LEU A 57 0.72 1.15 1.89
N ASN A 58 1.43 1.57 2.94
CA ASN A 58 1.37 2.95 3.40
C ASN A 58 1.83 3.92 2.31
N MET A 59 2.93 3.61 1.64
CA MET A 59 3.47 4.45 0.56
C MET A 59 2.49 4.56 -0.61
N ALA A 60 1.98 3.44 -1.12
CA ALA A 60 1.01 3.45 -2.22
C ALA A 60 -0.27 4.19 -1.84
N GLY A 61 -0.78 3.97 -0.63
CA GLY A 61 -1.96 4.68 -0.11
C GLY A 61 -1.74 6.17 0.06
N SER A 62 -0.59 6.57 0.55
CA SER A 62 -0.17 7.96 0.69
C SER A 62 -0.12 8.68 -0.65
N GLU A 63 0.42 8.05 -1.70
CA GLU A 63 0.43 8.61 -3.05
C GLU A 63 -0.99 8.79 -3.61
N LEU A 64 -1.88 7.81 -3.40
CA LEU A 64 -3.28 7.96 -3.81
C LEU A 64 -3.98 9.08 -3.03
N ASN A 65 -3.67 9.27 -1.76
CA ASN A 65 -4.17 10.40 -0.98
C ASN A 65 -3.69 11.73 -1.55
N ALA A 66 -2.43 11.82 -1.97
CA ALA A 66 -1.88 13.01 -2.64
C ALA A 66 -2.66 13.32 -3.92
N PHE A 67 -2.94 12.32 -4.75
CA PHE A 67 -3.73 12.48 -5.96
C PHE A 67 -5.16 12.91 -5.65
N GLY A 68 -5.78 12.31 -4.65
CA GLY A 68 -7.13 12.67 -4.21
C GLY A 68 -7.21 14.15 -3.77
N VAL A 69 -6.26 14.62 -2.99
CA VAL A 69 -6.19 16.03 -2.55
C VAL A 69 -5.92 16.97 -3.73
N ALA A 70 -5.04 16.59 -4.64
CA ALA A 70 -4.65 17.41 -5.80
C ALA A 70 -5.68 17.38 -6.95
N GLY A 71 -6.68 16.53 -6.88
CA GLY A 71 -7.69 16.38 -7.93
C GLY A 71 -7.19 15.61 -9.16
N VAL A 72 -6.16 14.80 -9.01
CA VAL A 72 -5.72 13.86 -10.06
C VAL A 72 -6.71 12.70 -10.10
N PRO A 73 -7.28 12.37 -11.26
CA PRO A 73 -8.19 11.22 -11.36
C PRO A 73 -7.47 9.92 -10.98
N LEU A 74 -8.07 9.09 -10.11
CA LEU A 74 -7.46 7.84 -9.65
C LEU A 74 -7.19 6.85 -10.78
N ARG A 75 -7.95 6.92 -11.89
CA ARG A 75 -7.67 6.13 -13.09
C ARG A 75 -6.31 6.45 -13.75
N ASN A 76 -5.73 7.61 -13.41
CA ASN A 76 -4.40 8.01 -13.88
C ASN A 76 -3.27 7.42 -13.01
N ALA A 77 -3.57 6.80 -11.90
CA ALA A 77 -2.61 6.07 -11.08
C ALA A 77 -2.57 4.59 -11.52
N LYS A 78 -1.52 4.22 -12.24
CA LYS A 78 -1.27 2.85 -12.72
C LYS A 78 -0.23 2.20 -11.81
N PHE A 79 -0.69 1.78 -10.64
CA PHE A 79 0.17 1.20 -9.60
C PHE A 79 0.16 -0.32 -9.64
N ALA A 80 1.32 -0.90 -9.37
CA ALA A 80 1.49 -2.32 -9.11
C ALA A 80 2.30 -2.50 -7.82
N ILE A 81 1.94 -3.48 -7.00
CA ILE A 81 2.68 -3.85 -5.80
C ILE A 81 3.08 -5.31 -5.94
N VAL A 82 4.36 -5.60 -5.73
CA VAL A 82 4.89 -6.97 -5.75
C VAL A 82 5.39 -7.31 -4.34
N PHE A 83 4.81 -8.34 -3.75
CA PHE A 83 5.16 -8.78 -2.38
C PHE A 83 6.26 -9.83 -2.42
N HIS A 84 7.35 -9.57 -1.70
CA HIS A 84 8.50 -10.43 -1.55
C HIS A 84 8.86 -10.64 -0.08
N GLY A 85 9.46 -11.77 0.24
CA GLY A 85 10.07 -12.04 1.54
C GLY A 85 9.15 -11.73 2.73
N PRO A 86 9.65 -11.00 3.74
CA PRO A 86 8.89 -10.71 4.95
C PRO A 86 7.57 -9.95 4.75
N ALA A 87 7.45 -9.20 3.67
CA ALA A 87 6.21 -8.48 3.34
C ALA A 87 5.02 -9.43 3.06
N ILE A 88 5.29 -10.67 2.66
CA ILE A 88 4.25 -11.69 2.42
C ILE A 88 3.45 -11.98 3.69
N ASN A 89 4.06 -11.86 4.87
CA ASN A 89 3.33 -12.00 6.14
C ASN A 89 2.21 -10.97 6.31
N GLY A 90 2.32 -9.82 5.68
CA GLY A 90 1.29 -8.77 5.71
C GLY A 90 0.09 -9.04 4.79
N ILE A 91 0.14 -10.06 3.95
CA ILE A 91 -0.97 -10.43 3.07
C ILE A 91 -1.63 -11.76 3.44
N LEU A 92 -1.33 -12.30 4.62
CA LEU A 92 -2.05 -13.44 5.17
C LEU A 92 -3.53 -13.08 5.36
N ASP A 93 -4.41 -14.05 5.15
CA ASP A 93 -5.80 -13.87 5.51
C ASP A 93 -5.97 -13.68 7.03
N GLU A 94 -7.17 -13.30 7.45
CA GLU A 94 -7.44 -12.97 8.86
C GLU A 94 -7.16 -14.15 9.81
N ALA A 95 -7.57 -15.35 9.42
CA ALA A 95 -7.42 -16.56 10.27
C ALA A 95 -5.93 -16.90 10.46
N HIS A 96 -5.16 -16.91 9.37
CA HIS A 96 -3.74 -17.24 9.40
C HIS A 96 -2.87 -16.14 10.02
N SER A 97 -3.28 -14.87 9.90
CA SER A 97 -2.64 -13.78 10.64
C SER A 97 -2.82 -13.93 12.15
N ARG A 98 -4.02 -14.24 12.59
CA ARG A 98 -4.29 -14.50 14.02
C ARG A 98 -3.55 -15.72 14.53
N GLU A 99 -3.50 -16.80 13.76
CA GLU A 99 -2.78 -18.01 14.12
C GLU A 99 -1.28 -17.74 14.28
N LYS A 100 -0.68 -17.05 13.32
CA LYS A 100 0.77 -16.80 13.30
C LYS A 100 1.22 -15.72 14.27
N PHE A 101 0.47 -14.63 14.38
CA PHE A 101 0.89 -13.42 15.11
C PHE A 101 0.00 -13.08 16.30
N GLY A 102 -1.14 -13.75 16.49
CA GLY A 102 -2.08 -13.46 17.56
C GLY A 102 -2.85 -12.14 17.38
N VAL A 103 -2.79 -11.53 16.21
CA VAL A 103 -3.45 -10.24 15.91
C VAL A 103 -4.22 -10.30 14.60
N SER A 104 -5.23 -9.44 14.49
CA SER A 104 -5.94 -9.15 13.26
C SER A 104 -4.98 -8.55 12.24
N ASN A 105 -5.15 -8.84 10.94
CA ASN A 105 -4.30 -8.29 9.90
C ASN A 105 -4.76 -6.88 9.49
N PRO A 106 -4.03 -5.82 9.87
CA PRO A 106 -4.42 -4.45 9.55
C PRO A 106 -4.31 -4.12 8.06
N ASN A 107 -3.58 -4.93 7.30
CA ASN A 107 -3.33 -4.68 5.88
C ASN A 107 -4.52 -5.05 4.99
N LEU A 108 -5.42 -5.95 5.43
CA LEU A 108 -6.51 -6.45 4.59
C LEU A 108 -7.44 -5.35 4.10
N LYS A 109 -7.76 -4.41 4.96
CA LYS A 109 -8.60 -3.26 4.60
C LYS A 109 -7.93 -2.38 3.55
N VAL A 110 -6.65 -2.10 3.72
CA VAL A 110 -5.88 -1.29 2.77
C VAL A 110 -5.69 -2.01 1.44
N LEU A 111 -5.42 -3.33 1.45
CA LEU A 111 -5.38 -4.13 0.22
C LEU A 111 -6.68 -4.01 -0.58
N SER A 112 -7.81 -4.12 0.10
CA SER A 112 -9.13 -3.97 -0.54
C SER A 112 -9.34 -2.56 -1.11
N GLN A 113 -8.94 -1.52 -0.38
CA GLN A 113 -9.05 -0.13 -0.84
C GLN A 113 -8.17 0.14 -2.06
N LEU A 114 -6.92 -0.34 -2.05
CA LEU A 114 -5.99 -0.20 -3.16
C LEU A 114 -6.51 -0.94 -4.42
N LYS A 115 -7.04 -2.14 -4.24
CA LYS A 115 -7.65 -2.90 -5.33
C LYS A 115 -8.82 -2.15 -5.97
N LYS A 116 -9.70 -1.54 -5.17
CA LYS A 116 -10.80 -0.71 -5.66
C LYS A 116 -10.32 0.51 -6.44
N CYS A 117 -9.14 1.02 -6.13
CA CYS A 117 -8.51 2.12 -6.86
C CYS A 117 -7.79 1.66 -8.15
N GLY A 118 -7.81 0.37 -8.47
CA GLY A 118 -7.18 -0.18 -9.66
C GLY A 118 -5.71 -0.57 -9.49
N THR A 119 -5.18 -0.58 -8.26
CA THR A 119 -3.83 -1.08 -7.99
C THR A 119 -3.78 -2.59 -8.22
N GLU A 120 -2.82 -3.02 -9.05
CA GLU A 120 -2.54 -4.44 -9.26
C GLU A 120 -1.61 -4.96 -8.17
N MET A 121 -1.88 -6.18 -7.68
CA MET A 121 -1.08 -6.78 -6.60
C MET A 121 -0.64 -8.17 -7.01
N PHE A 122 0.64 -8.46 -6.78
CA PHE A 122 1.31 -9.70 -7.14
C PHE A 122 2.12 -10.20 -5.95
N VAL A 123 2.29 -11.51 -5.85
CA VAL A 123 3.21 -12.14 -4.90
C VAL A 123 4.27 -12.95 -5.64
N CYS A 124 5.48 -12.92 -5.14
CA CYS A 124 6.58 -13.70 -5.70
C CYS A 124 6.38 -15.20 -5.39
N GLY A 125 6.04 -15.98 -6.42
CA GLY A 125 5.86 -17.42 -6.28
C GLY A 125 7.14 -18.15 -5.84
N GLN A 126 8.32 -17.66 -6.19
CA GLN A 126 9.59 -18.23 -5.75
C GLN A 126 9.78 -18.07 -4.23
N ASN A 127 9.39 -16.94 -3.66
CA ASN A 127 9.39 -16.76 -2.21
C ASN A 127 8.41 -17.69 -1.51
N LEU A 128 7.20 -17.86 -2.06
CA LEU A 128 6.24 -18.80 -1.51
C LEU A 128 6.81 -20.22 -1.46
N ALA A 129 7.45 -20.65 -2.56
CA ALA A 129 8.06 -21.98 -2.64
C ALA A 129 9.24 -22.13 -1.67
N ALA A 130 10.13 -21.15 -1.63
CA ALA A 130 11.31 -21.18 -0.75
C ALA A 130 10.94 -21.21 0.72
N ASP A 131 9.95 -20.42 1.12
CA ASP A 131 9.48 -20.31 2.50
C ASP A 131 8.37 -21.31 2.85
N LYS A 132 8.01 -22.18 1.91
CA LYS A 132 6.96 -23.20 2.07
C LYS A 132 5.62 -22.61 2.51
N ILE A 133 5.27 -21.47 1.96
CA ILE A 133 4.00 -20.80 2.24
C ILE A 133 2.93 -21.33 1.28
N ASP A 134 1.84 -21.86 1.84
CA ASP A 134 0.69 -22.27 1.05
C ASP A 134 -0.07 -21.02 0.56
N PRO A 135 -0.22 -20.82 -0.78
CA PRO A 135 -0.97 -19.69 -1.32
C PRO A 135 -2.39 -19.56 -0.79
N LYS A 136 -3.01 -20.63 -0.32
CA LYS A 136 -4.35 -20.62 0.28
C LYS A 136 -4.42 -19.89 1.62
N THR A 137 -3.30 -19.63 2.26
CA THR A 137 -3.23 -18.87 3.52
C THR A 137 -3.25 -17.38 3.32
N LEU A 138 -3.12 -16.94 2.06
CA LEU A 138 -3.06 -15.53 1.71
C LEU A 138 -4.46 -14.95 1.46
N SER A 139 -4.58 -13.62 1.62
CA SER A 139 -5.79 -12.90 1.24
C SER A 139 -6.12 -13.10 -0.24
N THR A 140 -7.36 -12.81 -0.65
CA THR A 140 -7.81 -12.99 -2.05
C THR A 140 -7.50 -11.79 -2.95
N ASP A 141 -6.86 -10.75 -2.44
CA ASP A 141 -6.63 -9.49 -3.15
C ASP A 141 -5.35 -9.46 -3.99
N TRP A 142 -4.63 -10.57 -4.09
CA TRP A 142 -3.39 -10.69 -4.85
C TRP A 142 -3.48 -11.68 -6.00
N LYS A 143 -2.52 -11.56 -6.93
CA LYS A 143 -2.29 -12.54 -8.01
C LYS A 143 -0.80 -12.89 -8.04
N SER A 144 -0.46 -14.14 -8.32
CA SER A 144 0.92 -14.53 -8.56
C SER A 144 1.24 -14.48 -10.05
N PRO A 145 2.29 -13.76 -10.47
CA PRO A 145 2.74 -13.78 -11.86
C PRO A 145 3.11 -15.19 -12.35
N ALA A 146 3.60 -16.03 -11.45
CA ALA A 146 4.03 -17.40 -11.77
C ALA A 146 2.86 -18.38 -11.94
N MET A 147 1.65 -17.98 -11.60
CA MET A 147 0.43 -18.80 -11.69
C MET A 147 -0.47 -18.43 -12.88
N ARG A 148 0.03 -17.64 -13.82
CA ARG A 148 -0.68 -17.34 -15.05
C ARG A 148 -0.51 -18.43 -16.10
#